data_0cec1cf00e2920daa8379ca4fabebad1
#
_entry.id   0cec1cf00e2920daa8379ca4fabebad1
#
_cell.length_a   1.000
_cell.length_b   1.000
_cell.length_c   1.000
_cell.angle_alpha   90.00
_cell.angle_beta   90.00
_cell.angle_gamma   90.00
#
_symmetry.space_group_name_H-M   'P 1'
#
loop_
_entity.id
_entity.type
_entity.pdbx_description
1 polymer ?
#
loop_
_entity_poly.entity_id
_entity_poly.type
_entity_poly.pdbx_seq_one_letter_code
_entity_poly.pdbx_strand_id
1 'polypeptide(L)'
;MITKPAVKTLAEHQSLIAEARKHNVFVYVEHHKRFDPAYADARNRAVTGSLGQFNYFYSYMSQPKSQLETFKAWAGKDSDISYYLNSHHIDVCESMVPTYRPTRVTASASTGVATDLGCVPATEDTITLLVDWEGKDGRGRRATGVYTASWTAPQKAGVHSNQYFHFMGSKGEVRVNQAKRGYDVTEDEAGLVWYNPFYMVRLPASPLRPRRR
;
A
#
# COMPACT_ATOMS: atom_id res chain seq x y z
N MET A 1 1.78 -12.68 18.05
CA MET A 1 1.94 -11.62 17.05
C MET A 1 3.06 -12.01 16.11
N ILE A 2 2.86 -11.84 14.80
CA ILE A 2 3.83 -12.17 13.73
C ILE A 2 4.07 -10.89 12.93
N THR A 3 5.31 -10.61 12.54
CA THR A 3 5.61 -9.50 11.63
C THR A 3 5.15 -9.84 10.20
N LYS A 4 4.92 -8.83 9.39
CA LYS A 4 4.52 -9.00 7.98
C LYS A 4 5.77 -9.20 7.06
N PRO A 5 5.63 -9.95 5.97
CA PRO A 5 4.55 -10.91 5.73
C PRO A 5 4.69 -12.09 6.69
N ALA A 6 3.57 -12.68 7.09
CA ALA A 6 3.59 -13.78 8.06
C ALA A 6 4.32 -15.02 7.50
N VAL A 7 4.08 -15.32 6.24
CA VAL A 7 4.62 -16.44 5.47
C VAL A 7 4.63 -16.11 3.98
N LYS A 8 5.27 -16.91 3.13
CA LYS A 8 5.43 -16.63 1.69
C LYS A 8 4.36 -17.26 0.81
N THR A 9 3.85 -18.43 1.17
CA THR A 9 2.94 -19.20 0.32
C THR A 9 1.54 -19.32 0.90
N LEU A 10 0.55 -19.57 0.03
CA LEU A 10 -0.82 -19.84 0.46
C LEU A 10 -0.91 -21.09 1.34
N ALA A 11 -0.12 -22.13 1.02
CA ALA A 11 -0.11 -23.36 1.80
C ALA A 11 0.38 -23.11 3.24
N GLU A 12 1.43 -22.31 3.40
CA GLU A 12 1.94 -21.93 4.73
C GLU A 12 0.90 -21.07 5.49
N HIS A 13 0.18 -20.17 4.82
CA HIS A 13 -0.92 -19.42 5.44
C HIS A 13 -2.03 -20.34 5.92
N GLN A 14 -2.42 -21.32 5.11
CA GLN A 14 -3.45 -22.30 5.48
C GLN A 14 -2.99 -23.15 6.67
N SER A 15 -1.76 -23.60 6.68
CA SER A 15 -1.16 -24.36 7.79
C SER A 15 -1.12 -23.55 9.08
N LEU A 16 -0.72 -22.27 9.00
CA LEU A 16 -0.69 -21.37 10.15
C LEU A 16 -2.09 -21.18 10.76
N ILE A 17 -3.12 -20.99 9.90
CA ILE A 17 -4.50 -20.84 10.32
C ILE A 17 -5.03 -22.14 10.96
N ALA A 18 -4.72 -23.30 10.36
CA ALA A 18 -5.14 -24.60 10.88
C ALA A 18 -4.53 -24.85 12.26
N GLU A 19 -3.26 -24.58 12.44
CA GLU A 19 -2.55 -24.79 13.71
C GLU A 19 -3.07 -23.82 14.79
N ALA A 20 -3.33 -22.56 14.45
CA ALA A 20 -3.92 -21.60 15.37
C ALA A 20 -5.31 -22.04 15.86
N ARG A 21 -6.15 -22.56 14.96
CA ARG A 21 -7.48 -23.09 15.30
C ARG A 21 -7.37 -24.34 16.19
N LYS A 22 -6.48 -25.27 15.88
CA LYS A 22 -6.24 -26.49 16.66
C LYS A 22 -5.87 -26.19 18.12
N HIS A 23 -5.07 -25.15 18.33
CA HIS A 23 -4.64 -24.73 19.66
C HIS A 23 -5.54 -23.64 20.29
N ASN A 24 -6.63 -23.25 19.63
CA ASN A 24 -7.53 -22.19 20.07
C ASN A 24 -6.80 -20.90 20.44
N VAL A 25 -5.82 -20.50 19.62
CA VAL A 25 -5.02 -19.28 19.82
C VAL A 25 -5.32 -18.26 18.75
N PHE A 26 -5.19 -16.98 19.12
CA PHE A 26 -5.30 -15.87 18.20
C PHE A 26 -3.96 -15.58 17.55
N VAL A 27 -3.95 -15.45 16.21
CA VAL A 27 -2.78 -15.01 15.44
C VAL A 27 -3.04 -13.63 14.86
N TYR A 28 -2.16 -12.70 15.19
CA TYR A 28 -2.18 -11.33 14.68
C TYR A 28 -0.96 -11.08 13.82
N VAL A 29 -1.19 -10.66 12.56
CA VAL A 29 -0.13 -10.21 11.64
C VAL A 29 -0.07 -8.69 11.67
N GLU A 30 1.11 -8.14 11.90
CA GLU A 30 1.31 -6.72 12.09
C GLU A 30 1.28 -5.94 10.76
N HIS A 31 0.09 -5.59 10.30
CA HIS A 31 -0.11 -4.64 9.21
C HIS A 31 -0.31 -3.22 9.77
N HIS A 32 0.73 -2.65 10.39
CA HIS A 32 0.68 -1.41 11.15
C HIS A 32 0.21 -0.19 10.35
N LYS A 33 0.35 -0.17 9.03
CA LYS A 33 -0.12 0.92 8.19
C LYS A 33 -1.63 1.17 8.26
N ARG A 34 -2.41 0.16 8.58
CA ARG A 34 -3.85 0.32 8.80
C ARG A 34 -4.19 1.27 9.95
N PHE A 35 -3.24 1.51 10.86
CA PHE A 35 -3.38 2.33 12.06
C PHE A 35 -2.69 3.70 11.94
N ASP A 36 -1.98 3.97 10.84
CA ASP A 36 -1.49 5.31 10.54
C ASP A 36 -2.69 6.22 10.24
N PRO A 37 -2.80 7.41 10.87
CA PRO A 37 -3.99 8.26 10.75
C PRO A 37 -4.39 8.59 9.31
N ALA A 38 -3.42 8.89 8.43
CA ALA A 38 -3.70 9.21 7.03
C ALA A 38 -4.23 8.00 6.26
N TYR A 39 -3.65 6.83 6.50
CA TYR A 39 -4.08 5.57 5.89
C TYR A 39 -5.45 5.13 6.42
N ALA A 40 -5.69 5.30 7.73
CA ALA A 40 -6.96 4.97 8.37
C ALA A 40 -8.11 5.84 7.83
N ASP A 41 -7.89 7.15 7.67
CA ASP A 41 -8.90 8.05 7.09
C ASP A 41 -9.17 7.71 5.62
N ALA A 42 -8.14 7.53 4.81
CA ALA A 42 -8.28 7.11 3.41
C ALA A 42 -9.10 5.81 3.28
N ARG A 43 -8.77 4.82 4.13
CA ARG A 43 -9.52 3.56 4.19
C ARG A 43 -10.98 3.80 4.58
N ASN A 44 -11.23 4.59 5.61
CA ASN A 44 -12.59 4.88 6.05
C ASN A 44 -13.43 5.51 4.93
N ARG A 45 -12.89 6.50 4.21
CA ARG A 45 -13.55 7.13 3.05
C ARG A 45 -13.88 6.13 1.94
N ALA A 46 -12.95 5.24 1.61
CA ALA A 46 -13.17 4.22 0.60
C ALA A 46 -14.28 3.24 1.02
N VAL A 47 -14.22 2.72 2.26
CA VAL A 47 -15.18 1.73 2.77
C VAL A 47 -16.58 2.32 2.98
N THR A 48 -16.69 3.58 3.40
CA THR A 48 -17.99 4.27 3.58
C THR A 48 -18.59 4.75 2.25
N GLY A 49 -17.84 4.63 1.13
CA GLY A 49 -18.35 4.95 -0.20
C GLY A 49 -18.21 6.43 -0.59
N SER A 50 -17.56 7.28 0.21
CA SER A 50 -17.33 8.69 -0.13
C SER A 50 -16.55 8.84 -1.45
N LEU A 51 -15.59 7.94 -1.70
CA LEU A 51 -14.80 7.94 -2.93
C LEU A 51 -15.48 7.20 -4.11
N GLY A 52 -16.65 6.60 -3.87
CA GLY A 52 -17.40 5.88 -4.88
C GLY A 52 -16.83 4.51 -5.22
N GLN A 53 -17.03 4.07 -6.46
CA GLN A 53 -16.59 2.77 -6.96
C GLN A 53 -15.07 2.77 -7.18
N PHE A 54 -14.39 1.74 -6.72
CA PHE A 54 -12.95 1.55 -6.95
C PHE A 54 -12.62 1.47 -8.43
N ASN A 55 -11.61 2.21 -8.87
CA ASN A 55 -11.15 2.28 -10.24
C ASN A 55 -9.65 2.02 -10.35
N TYR A 56 -8.83 2.69 -9.53
CA TYR A 56 -7.38 2.63 -9.64
C TYR A 56 -6.70 2.77 -8.27
N PHE A 57 -5.63 1.99 -8.07
CA PHE A 57 -4.71 2.15 -6.96
C PHE A 57 -3.27 2.14 -7.46
N TYR A 58 -2.51 3.13 -7.09
CA TYR A 58 -1.07 3.18 -7.34
C TYR A 58 -0.33 3.35 -6.03
N SER A 59 0.74 2.61 -5.86
CA SER A 59 1.62 2.79 -4.72
C SER A 59 3.09 2.66 -5.06
N TYR A 60 3.89 3.39 -4.32
CA TYR A 60 5.33 3.38 -4.43
C TYR A 60 5.95 3.37 -3.03
N MET A 61 6.86 2.45 -2.80
CA MET A 61 7.69 2.41 -1.60
C MET A 61 9.14 2.25 -1.99
N SER A 62 10.01 3.12 -1.50
CA SER A 62 11.45 2.98 -1.72
C SER A 62 12.25 3.24 -0.47
N GLN A 63 13.37 2.55 -0.39
CA GLN A 63 14.37 2.71 0.66
C GLN A 63 15.75 3.00 0.04
N PRO A 64 16.62 3.71 0.75
CA PRO A 64 17.96 3.98 0.28
C PRO A 64 18.80 2.70 0.22
N LYS A 65 19.80 2.70 -0.66
CA LYS A 65 20.68 1.55 -0.91
C LYS A 65 21.37 1.00 0.34
N SER A 66 21.59 1.82 1.36
CA SER A 66 22.16 1.37 2.65
C SER A 66 21.29 0.30 3.35
N GLN A 67 20.00 0.22 3.03
CA GLN A 67 19.14 -0.83 3.59
C GLN A 67 19.53 -2.22 3.07
N LEU A 68 20.12 -2.33 1.88
CA LEU A 68 20.63 -3.58 1.35
C LEU A 68 21.70 -4.19 2.24
N GLU A 69 22.54 -3.39 2.88
CA GLU A 69 23.54 -3.90 3.83
C GLU A 69 22.88 -4.64 5.01
N THR A 70 21.76 -4.10 5.52
CA THR A 70 21.00 -4.74 6.60
C THR A 70 20.30 -6.01 6.12
N PHE A 71 19.83 -6.05 4.89
CA PHE A 71 18.99 -7.14 4.36
C PHE A 71 19.73 -8.17 3.52
N LYS A 72 21.00 -7.98 3.28
CA LYS A 72 21.88 -8.84 2.46
C LYS A 72 21.84 -10.32 2.84
N ALA A 73 21.56 -10.60 4.11
CA ALA A 73 21.50 -11.97 4.62
C ALA A 73 20.37 -12.80 3.97
N TRP A 74 19.22 -12.15 3.68
CA TRP A 74 18.01 -12.82 3.20
C TRP A 74 17.52 -12.33 1.83
N ALA A 75 17.91 -11.13 1.36
CA ALA A 75 17.47 -10.56 0.09
C ALA A 75 17.88 -11.44 -1.10
N GLY A 76 16.95 -11.77 -1.97
CA GLY A 76 17.14 -12.66 -3.11
C GLY A 76 17.35 -14.16 -2.76
N LYS A 77 17.18 -14.52 -1.47
CA LYS A 77 17.27 -15.89 -0.96
C LYS A 77 15.96 -16.32 -0.32
N ASP A 78 15.64 -15.71 0.81
CA ASP A 78 14.47 -16.05 1.61
C ASP A 78 13.30 -15.11 1.39
N SER A 79 13.54 -13.89 0.90
CA SER A 79 12.54 -12.88 0.62
C SER A 79 13.07 -11.85 -0.40
N ASP A 80 12.20 -10.96 -0.85
CA ASP A 80 12.48 -9.90 -1.80
C ASP A 80 11.88 -8.56 -1.35
N ILE A 81 12.14 -7.51 -2.14
CA ILE A 81 11.65 -6.16 -1.85
C ILE A 81 10.12 -6.06 -1.92
N SER A 82 9.45 -6.87 -2.73
CA SER A 82 7.99 -6.86 -2.84
C SER A 82 7.33 -7.45 -1.60
N TYR A 83 7.79 -8.61 -1.12
CA TYR A 83 7.35 -9.15 0.16
C TYR A 83 7.61 -8.19 1.31
N TYR A 84 8.76 -7.52 1.29
CA TYR A 84 9.13 -6.60 2.35
C TYR A 84 8.30 -5.31 2.34
N LEU A 85 8.09 -4.67 1.18
CA LEU A 85 7.43 -3.36 1.09
C LEU A 85 6.04 -3.40 0.45
N ASN A 86 5.87 -4.04 -0.73
CA ASN A 86 4.56 -4.06 -1.40
C ASN A 86 3.46 -4.70 -0.55
N SER A 87 3.81 -5.66 0.31
CA SER A 87 2.86 -6.29 1.24
C SER A 87 2.09 -5.29 2.09
N HIS A 88 2.70 -4.14 2.46
CA HIS A 88 2.02 -3.07 3.18
C HIS A 88 0.91 -2.42 2.36
N HIS A 89 1.19 -2.02 1.12
CA HIS A 89 0.23 -1.30 0.29
C HIS A 89 -0.80 -2.23 -0.36
N ILE A 90 -0.44 -3.50 -0.60
CA ILE A 90 -1.40 -4.53 -1.01
C ILE A 90 -2.45 -4.72 0.10
N ASP A 91 -2.01 -4.86 1.35
CA ASP A 91 -2.88 -4.97 2.52
C ASP A 91 -3.77 -3.74 2.71
N VAL A 92 -3.21 -2.54 2.56
CA VAL A 92 -3.96 -1.29 2.61
C VAL A 92 -5.04 -1.27 1.52
N CYS A 93 -4.68 -1.53 0.26
CA CYS A 93 -5.63 -1.55 -0.85
C CYS A 93 -6.75 -2.57 -0.62
N GLU A 94 -6.42 -3.81 -0.26
CA GLU A 94 -7.42 -4.84 0.04
C GLU A 94 -8.38 -4.41 1.15
N SER A 95 -7.85 -3.76 2.19
CA SER A 95 -8.66 -3.24 3.29
C SER A 95 -9.59 -2.09 2.89
N MET A 96 -9.25 -1.34 1.82
CA MET A 96 -10.08 -0.27 1.25
C MET A 96 -11.18 -0.80 0.33
N VAL A 97 -10.97 -1.96 -0.28
CA VAL A 97 -11.87 -2.51 -1.31
C VAL A 97 -12.34 -3.93 -1.00
N PRO A 98 -12.99 -4.18 0.16
CA PRO A 98 -13.39 -5.52 0.59
C PRO A 98 -14.39 -6.20 -0.36
N THR A 99 -15.06 -5.41 -1.22
CA THR A 99 -16.01 -5.88 -2.24
C THR A 99 -15.36 -6.27 -3.57
N TYR A 100 -14.05 -6.16 -3.68
CA TYR A 100 -13.25 -6.60 -4.84
C TYR A 100 -12.36 -7.79 -4.48
N ARG A 101 -11.88 -8.48 -5.50
CA ARG A 101 -10.88 -9.55 -5.39
C ARG A 101 -9.83 -9.38 -6.48
N PRO A 102 -8.56 -9.72 -6.24
CA PRO A 102 -7.56 -9.80 -7.31
C PRO A 102 -7.86 -11.01 -8.21
N THR A 103 -7.66 -10.86 -9.51
CA THR A 103 -7.93 -11.91 -10.51
C THR A 103 -6.73 -12.27 -11.35
N ARG A 104 -5.79 -11.33 -11.53
CA ARG A 104 -4.55 -11.54 -12.25
C ARG A 104 -3.45 -10.66 -11.67
N VAL A 105 -2.23 -11.21 -11.63
CA VAL A 105 -1.03 -10.45 -11.26
C VAL A 105 0.01 -10.61 -12.38
N THR A 106 0.59 -9.49 -12.79
CA THR A 106 1.76 -9.44 -13.66
C THR A 106 2.88 -8.74 -12.91
N ALA A 107 4.08 -9.32 -12.90
CA ALA A 107 5.23 -8.77 -12.22
C ALA A 107 6.34 -8.40 -13.21
N SER A 108 7.05 -7.32 -12.91
CA SER A 108 8.28 -6.92 -13.59
C SER A 108 9.30 -6.49 -12.55
N ALA A 109 10.57 -6.84 -12.78
CA ALA A 109 11.65 -6.51 -11.88
C ALA A 109 12.87 -5.95 -12.62
N SER A 110 13.62 -5.09 -11.95
CA SER A 110 14.96 -4.66 -12.35
C SER A 110 16.00 -5.29 -11.42
N THR A 111 17.19 -5.49 -11.93
CA THR A 111 18.35 -6.11 -11.23
C THR A 111 19.64 -5.37 -11.59
N GLY A 112 20.68 -5.56 -10.80
CA GLY A 112 22.04 -5.08 -11.06
C GLY A 112 22.63 -4.27 -9.92
N VAL A 113 21.92 -3.26 -9.41
CA VAL A 113 22.43 -2.40 -8.32
C VAL A 113 22.68 -3.17 -7.04
N ALA A 114 21.77 -4.08 -6.65
CA ALA A 114 21.95 -4.92 -5.47
C ALA A 114 23.15 -5.87 -5.63
N THR A 115 23.33 -6.43 -6.83
CA THR A 115 24.47 -7.28 -7.17
C THR A 115 25.76 -6.53 -7.09
N ASP A 116 25.83 -5.30 -7.62
CA ASP A 116 27.02 -4.44 -7.53
C ASP A 116 27.38 -4.09 -6.09
N LEU A 117 26.41 -4.10 -5.18
CA LEU A 117 26.60 -3.92 -3.75
C LEU A 117 26.89 -5.24 -3.01
N GLY A 118 27.09 -6.35 -3.74
CA GLY A 118 27.50 -7.66 -3.22
C GLY A 118 26.34 -8.50 -2.67
N CYS A 119 25.09 -8.24 -3.07
CA CYS A 119 23.99 -9.16 -2.86
C CYS A 119 24.08 -10.33 -3.86
N VAL A 120 23.33 -11.42 -3.60
CA VAL A 120 23.26 -12.53 -4.55
C VAL A 120 22.61 -12.09 -5.87
N PRO A 121 22.99 -12.71 -7.02
CA PRO A 121 22.47 -12.30 -8.35
C PRO A 121 20.95 -12.34 -8.49
N ALA A 122 20.26 -13.12 -7.69
CA ALA A 122 18.81 -13.23 -7.65
C ALA A 122 18.11 -12.07 -6.92
N THR A 123 18.87 -11.11 -6.36
CA THR A 123 18.30 -9.96 -5.65
C THR A 123 17.79 -8.92 -6.64
N GLU A 124 16.50 -8.70 -6.63
CA GLU A 124 15.86 -7.65 -7.42
C GLU A 124 16.07 -6.29 -6.77
N ASP A 125 16.30 -5.26 -7.59
CA ASP A 125 16.46 -3.87 -7.19
C ASP A 125 15.11 -3.19 -6.93
N THR A 126 14.17 -3.47 -7.83
CA THR A 126 12.82 -2.93 -7.83
C THR A 126 11.88 -3.97 -8.38
N ILE A 127 10.73 -4.15 -7.74
CA ILE A 127 9.66 -5.03 -8.23
C ILE A 127 8.39 -4.21 -8.36
N THR A 128 7.79 -4.25 -9.54
CA THR A 128 6.46 -3.67 -9.83
C THR A 128 5.46 -4.78 -10.12
N LEU A 129 4.32 -4.70 -9.45
CA LEU A 129 3.18 -5.59 -9.66
C LEU A 129 2.05 -4.80 -10.32
N LEU A 130 1.47 -5.36 -11.37
CA LEU A 130 0.21 -4.94 -11.96
C LEU A 130 -0.85 -5.97 -11.59
N VAL A 131 -1.91 -5.53 -10.90
CA VAL A 131 -2.96 -6.40 -10.38
C VAL A 131 -4.30 -5.99 -10.97
N ASP A 132 -4.97 -6.94 -11.61
CA ASP A 132 -6.36 -6.77 -12.04
C ASP A 132 -7.29 -7.14 -10.88
N TRP A 133 -8.25 -6.26 -10.61
CA TRP A 133 -9.26 -6.44 -9.59
C TRP A 133 -10.65 -6.56 -10.22
N GLU A 134 -11.49 -7.40 -9.65
CA GLU A 134 -12.86 -7.60 -10.07
C GLU A 134 -13.83 -7.48 -8.88
N GLY A 135 -14.94 -6.79 -9.10
CA GLY A 135 -16.01 -6.69 -8.11
C GLY A 135 -16.68 -8.04 -7.85
N LYS A 136 -16.92 -8.35 -6.58
CA LYS A 136 -17.55 -9.60 -6.13
C LYS A 136 -19.06 -9.68 -6.39
N ASP A 137 -19.66 -8.57 -6.84
CA ASP A 137 -21.11 -8.43 -7.04
C ASP A 137 -21.63 -8.99 -8.39
N GLY A 138 -20.75 -9.56 -9.21
CA GLY A 138 -21.11 -10.13 -10.51
C GLY A 138 -21.45 -9.11 -11.62
N ARG A 139 -21.31 -7.81 -11.35
CA ARG A 139 -21.64 -6.75 -12.34
C ARG A 139 -20.52 -6.47 -13.35
N GLY A 140 -19.46 -7.28 -13.37
CA GLY A 140 -18.32 -7.12 -14.27
C GLY A 140 -17.47 -5.86 -14.02
N ARG A 141 -17.54 -5.27 -12.83
CA ARG A 141 -16.73 -4.12 -12.45
C ARG A 141 -15.27 -4.52 -12.37
N ARG A 142 -14.40 -3.73 -12.98
CA ARG A 142 -12.96 -3.96 -12.98
C ARG A 142 -12.21 -2.73 -12.48
N ALA A 143 -11.05 -2.96 -11.86
CA ALA A 143 -10.13 -1.93 -11.41
C ALA A 143 -8.69 -2.44 -11.53
N THR A 144 -7.73 -1.52 -11.43
CA THR A 144 -6.31 -1.82 -11.57
C THR A 144 -5.54 -1.34 -10.37
N GLY A 145 -4.66 -2.19 -9.83
CA GLY A 145 -3.68 -1.83 -8.81
C GLY A 145 -2.26 -1.92 -9.36
N VAL A 146 -1.44 -0.91 -9.08
CA VAL A 146 0.00 -0.89 -9.40
C VAL A 146 0.78 -0.70 -8.10
N TYR A 147 1.69 -1.63 -7.81
CA TYR A 147 2.48 -1.63 -6.58
C TYR A 147 3.95 -1.71 -6.93
N THR A 148 4.72 -0.70 -6.55
CA THR A 148 6.16 -0.66 -6.80
C THR A 148 6.94 -0.57 -5.50
N ALA A 149 7.90 -1.46 -5.33
CA ALA A 149 8.83 -1.46 -4.20
C ALA A 149 10.28 -1.46 -4.69
N SER A 150 11.13 -0.64 -4.06
CA SER A 150 12.52 -0.49 -4.46
C SER A 150 13.41 -0.23 -3.24
N TRP A 151 14.65 -0.71 -3.28
CA TRP A 151 15.72 -0.29 -2.36
C TRP A 151 16.88 0.42 -3.04
N THR A 152 16.64 0.97 -4.22
CA THR A 152 17.66 1.72 -4.97
C THR A 152 17.49 3.24 -4.88
N ALA A 153 16.74 3.74 -3.90
CA ALA A 153 16.65 5.17 -3.67
C ALA A 153 18.02 5.76 -3.35
N PRO A 154 18.27 7.04 -3.72
CA PRO A 154 19.52 7.71 -3.43
C PRO A 154 19.84 7.70 -1.94
N GLN A 155 21.10 7.49 -1.60
CA GLN A 155 21.56 7.44 -0.20
C GLN A 155 21.28 8.75 0.57
N LYS A 156 21.21 9.88 -0.11
CA LYS A 156 20.94 11.21 0.46
C LYS A 156 19.52 11.68 0.18
N ALA A 157 18.55 10.77 0.08
CA ALA A 157 17.16 11.10 -0.24
C ALA A 157 16.42 11.93 0.85
N GLY A 158 17.05 12.17 2.00
CA GLY A 158 16.47 12.98 3.09
C GLY A 158 15.37 12.28 3.89
N VAL A 159 14.93 11.11 3.45
CA VAL A 159 13.93 10.27 4.14
C VAL A 159 14.39 8.82 4.18
N HIS A 160 14.14 8.16 5.30
CA HIS A 160 14.49 6.75 5.46
C HIS A 160 13.69 5.83 4.53
N SER A 161 12.45 6.18 4.26
CA SER A 161 11.58 5.44 3.37
C SER A 161 10.60 6.41 2.69
N ASN A 162 10.59 6.43 1.37
CA ASN A 162 9.61 7.16 0.61
C ASN A 162 8.39 6.25 0.39
N GLN A 163 7.22 6.69 0.84
CA GLN A 163 6.01 5.87 0.83
C GLN A 163 4.83 6.73 0.38
N TYR A 164 4.24 6.31 -0.71
CA TYR A 164 3.14 7.02 -1.36
C TYR A 164 2.09 6.04 -1.86
N PHE A 165 0.81 6.42 -1.77
CA PHE A 165 -0.22 5.80 -2.57
C PHE A 165 -1.24 6.83 -3.07
N HIS A 166 -1.90 6.46 -4.17
CA HIS A 166 -3.02 7.16 -4.76
C HIS A 166 -4.15 6.17 -4.98
N PHE A 167 -5.31 6.45 -4.43
CA PHE A 167 -6.55 5.71 -4.66
C PHE A 167 -7.51 6.61 -5.45
N MET A 168 -8.08 6.09 -6.52
CA MET A 168 -9.11 6.75 -7.32
C MET A 168 -10.40 5.95 -7.28
N GLY A 169 -11.47 6.61 -6.96
CA GLY A 169 -12.83 6.12 -7.06
C GLY A 169 -13.65 6.92 -8.06
N SER A 170 -14.89 6.51 -8.30
CA SER A 170 -15.79 7.18 -9.26
C SER A 170 -16.35 8.52 -8.76
N LYS A 171 -16.16 8.88 -7.48
CA LYS A 171 -16.64 10.12 -6.86
C LYS A 171 -15.55 10.95 -6.20
N GLY A 172 -14.32 10.46 -6.20
CA GLY A 172 -13.22 11.17 -5.57
C GLY A 172 -11.94 10.36 -5.53
N GLU A 173 -10.87 10.97 -5.07
CA GLU A 173 -9.56 10.37 -4.94
C GLU A 173 -8.89 10.78 -3.62
N VAL A 174 -7.92 9.99 -3.19
CA VAL A 174 -7.07 10.32 -2.05
C VAL A 174 -5.61 10.00 -2.37
N ARG A 175 -4.73 10.92 -2.02
CA ARG A 175 -3.28 10.76 -2.15
C ARG A 175 -2.63 10.86 -0.78
N VAL A 176 -1.88 9.84 -0.41
CA VAL A 176 -1.13 9.82 0.84
C VAL A 176 0.36 9.80 0.54
N ASN A 177 1.08 10.77 1.10
CA ASN A 177 2.53 10.83 1.02
C ASN A 177 3.09 10.84 2.45
N GLN A 178 3.49 9.69 2.94
CA GLN A 178 3.99 9.54 4.31
C GLN A 178 5.31 10.30 4.54
N ALA A 179 6.15 10.45 3.51
CA ALA A 179 7.40 11.20 3.63
C ALA A 179 7.17 12.69 3.91
N LYS A 180 6.07 13.25 3.40
CA LYS A 180 5.64 14.63 3.65
C LYS A 180 4.64 14.74 4.80
N ARG A 181 4.28 13.62 5.40
CA ARG A 181 3.36 13.52 6.55
C ARG A 181 2.04 14.26 6.34
N GLY A 182 1.49 14.16 5.13
CA GLY A 182 0.21 14.73 4.77
C GLY A 182 -0.49 13.91 3.71
N TYR A 183 -1.76 14.20 3.48
CA TYR A 183 -2.53 13.61 2.40
C TYR A 183 -3.55 14.61 1.88
N ASP A 184 -3.92 14.48 0.62
CA ASP A 184 -4.99 15.23 -0.02
C ASP A 184 -6.12 14.30 -0.43
N VAL A 185 -7.32 14.84 -0.36
CA VAL A 185 -8.55 14.18 -0.78
C VAL A 185 -9.28 15.11 -1.71
N THR A 186 -9.74 14.60 -2.84
CA THR A 186 -10.65 15.32 -3.73
C THR A 186 -11.95 14.51 -3.85
N GLU A 187 -13.05 15.14 -3.52
CA GLU A 187 -14.40 14.58 -3.66
C GLU A 187 -15.23 15.50 -4.54
N ASP A 188 -16.15 14.95 -5.34
CA ASP A 188 -16.97 15.75 -6.27
C ASP A 188 -17.79 16.82 -5.56
N GLU A 189 -18.24 16.55 -4.34
CA GLU A 189 -19.05 17.48 -3.55
C GLU A 189 -18.20 18.46 -2.74
N ALA A 190 -17.11 17.97 -2.11
CA ALA A 190 -16.30 18.75 -1.19
C ALA A 190 -15.13 19.49 -1.86
N GLY A 191 -14.74 19.07 -3.08
CA GLY A 191 -13.55 19.56 -3.75
C GLY A 191 -12.25 19.05 -3.12
N LEU A 192 -11.15 19.75 -3.40
CA LEU A 192 -9.82 19.40 -2.88
C LEU A 192 -9.66 19.87 -1.44
N VAL A 193 -9.32 18.95 -0.55
CA VAL A 193 -8.97 19.22 0.85
C VAL A 193 -7.63 18.57 1.16
N TRP A 194 -6.70 19.34 1.73
CA TRP A 194 -5.43 18.84 2.20
C TRP A 194 -5.44 18.63 3.71
N TYR A 195 -5.00 17.47 4.18
CA TYR A 195 -4.95 17.11 5.59
C TYR A 195 -3.51 16.97 6.06
N ASN A 196 -3.19 17.61 7.20
CA ASN A 196 -1.97 17.32 7.94
C ASN A 196 -2.34 16.44 9.14
N PRO A 197 -1.92 15.17 9.20
CA PRO A 197 -2.30 14.25 10.26
C PRO A 197 -1.77 14.61 11.64
N PHE A 198 -0.80 15.53 11.73
CA PHE A 198 -0.29 16.04 13.02
C PHE A 198 -1.13 17.17 13.59
N TYR A 199 -1.98 17.79 12.79
CA TYR A 199 -2.87 18.87 13.17
C TYR A 199 -4.27 18.58 12.64
N MET A 200 -4.87 17.48 13.12
CA MET A 200 -6.28 17.20 12.81
C MET A 200 -7.19 18.17 13.54
N VAL A 201 -7.09 19.45 13.23
CA VAL A 201 -8.17 20.40 13.46
C VAL A 201 -9.10 20.24 12.25
N ARG A 202 -10.23 19.61 12.46
CA ARG A 202 -11.33 19.64 11.51
C ARG A 202 -11.74 21.11 11.40
N LEU A 203 -11.25 21.81 10.39
CA LEU A 203 -11.80 23.11 10.06
C LEU A 203 -13.25 22.85 9.64
N PRO A 204 -14.24 23.51 10.26
CA PRO A 204 -15.61 23.41 9.79
C PRO A 204 -15.61 23.83 8.31
N ALA A 205 -16.33 23.07 7.47
CA ALA A 205 -16.48 23.39 6.06
C ALA A 205 -16.87 24.86 5.96
N SER A 206 -16.02 25.67 5.35
CA SER A 206 -16.35 27.08 5.12
C SER A 206 -17.56 27.09 4.19
N PRO A 207 -18.69 27.72 4.55
CA PRO A 207 -19.82 27.78 3.64
C PRO A 207 -19.34 28.47 2.36
N LEU A 208 -19.37 27.72 1.26
CA LEU A 208 -19.06 28.25 -0.06
C LEU A 208 -19.95 29.46 -0.27
N ARG A 209 -19.36 30.65 -0.30
CA ARG A 209 -20.12 31.85 -0.69
C ARG A 209 -20.61 31.63 -2.12
N PRO A 210 -21.90 31.68 -2.39
CA PRO A 210 -22.40 31.58 -3.75
C PRO A 210 -21.72 32.67 -4.59
N ARG A 211 -21.11 32.27 -5.71
CA ARG A 211 -20.58 33.23 -6.69
C ARG A 211 -21.75 34.09 -7.13
N ARG A 212 -21.72 35.36 -6.80
CA ARG A 212 -22.65 36.34 -7.38
C ARG A 212 -22.43 36.33 -8.89
N ARG A 213 -23.50 36.10 -9.62
CA ARG A 213 -23.54 36.25 -11.08
C ARG A 213 -23.37 37.73 -11.43
#